data_35ff2a4d21bf2328e2f036d71cce459f
#
_entry.id   35ff2a4d21bf2328e2f036d71cce459f
#
_cell.length_a   1.000
_cell.length_b   1.000
_cell.length_c   1.000
_cell.angle_alpha   90.00
_cell.angle_beta   90.00
_cell.angle_gamma   90.00
#
_symmetry.space_group_name_H-M   'P 1'
#
loop_
_entity.id
_entity.type
_entity.pdbx_description
1 polymer ?
#
loop_
_entity_poly.entity_id
_entity_poly.type
_entity_poly.pdbx_seq_one_letter_code
_entity_poly.pdbx_strand_id
1 'polypeptide(L)'
;MDLKTIFIVFILLILFYYVITTFFSSSGLTSFKEASDESSIPSSSISLNSSIPNSAYGIWIYVDDWNYGYGKEKVVFRRVNGDGQGLRVHLGSHTNDLKIITNYKSDGTSVSGNSDGTSSSGTTTDYDLQQRILDSHADLGHYHDASGNAQSGSNPDAFTGIFESSIKEGVTNNLLEHSCTIKNIPLQKFCHIILSYNDKALDVYLNGKLVKTCLIPGVPFIDSDADVKVTPKGESYSGYSSKFKFWPAPMDPQKAWDNYSDGYSTGLGFSNFFAKYKLKVALLENNVEEGSITF
;
A
#
# COMPACT_ATOMS: atom_id res chain seq x y z
N MET A 1 -42.63 -32.12 21.59
CA MET A 1 -42.28 -31.06 20.63
C MET A 1 -42.94 -31.42 19.32
N ASP A 2 -43.84 -30.57 18.82
CA ASP A 2 -44.59 -30.90 17.61
C ASP A 2 -43.69 -30.91 16.38
N LEU A 3 -43.97 -31.79 15.43
CA LEU A 3 -43.23 -31.92 14.18
C LEU A 3 -43.09 -30.57 13.45
N LYS A 4 -44.13 -29.72 13.52
CA LYS A 4 -44.09 -28.34 12.99
C LYS A 4 -43.05 -27.46 13.67
N THR A 5 -42.89 -27.57 14.99
CA THR A 5 -41.90 -26.80 15.76
C THR A 5 -40.49 -27.21 15.39
N ILE A 6 -40.24 -28.52 15.22
CA ILE A 6 -38.94 -29.05 14.78
C ILE A 6 -38.58 -28.51 13.38
N PHE A 7 -39.57 -28.49 12.46
CA PHE A 7 -39.35 -28.01 11.10
C PHE A 7 -39.07 -26.50 11.07
N ILE A 8 -39.75 -25.70 11.88
CA ILE A 8 -39.50 -24.26 12.00
C ILE A 8 -38.08 -24.00 12.55
N VAL A 9 -37.68 -24.71 13.61
CA VAL A 9 -36.34 -24.57 14.18
C VAL A 9 -35.25 -24.95 13.16
N PHE A 10 -35.47 -25.98 12.37
CA PHE A 10 -34.55 -26.40 11.32
C PHE A 10 -34.41 -25.33 10.22
N ILE A 11 -35.50 -24.73 9.77
CA ILE A 11 -35.48 -23.61 8.80
C ILE A 11 -34.76 -22.42 9.38
N LEU A 12 -34.96 -22.07 10.65
CA LEU A 12 -34.26 -20.95 11.31
C LEU A 12 -32.76 -21.22 11.41
N LEU A 13 -32.34 -22.45 11.68
CA LEU A 13 -30.95 -22.83 11.71
C LEU A 13 -30.26 -22.73 10.32
N ILE A 14 -30.99 -23.15 9.26
CA ILE A 14 -30.50 -23.01 7.88
C ILE A 14 -30.39 -21.54 7.50
N LEU A 15 -31.39 -20.73 7.81
CA LEU A 15 -31.41 -19.28 7.57
C LEU A 15 -30.26 -18.61 8.33
N PHE A 16 -30.07 -18.96 9.60
CA PHE A 16 -28.98 -18.44 10.43
C PHE A 16 -27.60 -18.84 9.88
N TYR A 17 -27.44 -20.10 9.46
CA TYR A 17 -26.23 -20.57 8.78
C TYR A 17 -25.98 -19.80 7.47
N TYR A 18 -27.02 -19.59 6.66
CA TYR A 18 -26.91 -18.83 5.41
C TYR A 18 -26.54 -17.36 5.66
N VAL A 19 -27.14 -16.72 6.66
CA VAL A 19 -26.81 -15.36 7.08
C VAL A 19 -25.34 -15.29 7.52
N ILE A 20 -24.91 -16.22 8.38
CA ILE A 20 -23.52 -16.27 8.84
C ILE A 20 -22.58 -16.43 7.65
N THR A 21 -22.78 -17.39 6.77
CA THR A 21 -21.88 -17.62 5.63
C THR A 21 -21.84 -16.45 4.65
N THR A 22 -22.98 -15.76 4.45
CA THR A 22 -23.05 -14.62 3.54
C THR A 22 -22.45 -13.34 4.15
N PHE A 23 -22.75 -13.06 5.41
CA PHE A 23 -22.26 -11.84 6.07
C PHE A 23 -20.82 -11.95 6.58
N PHE A 24 -20.33 -13.16 6.88
CA PHE A 24 -19.00 -13.37 7.43
C PHE A 24 -18.03 -14.01 6.43
N SER A 25 -18.41 -14.09 5.15
CA SER A 25 -17.50 -14.53 4.10
C SER A 25 -16.40 -13.51 3.90
N SER A 26 -15.16 -13.93 4.14
CA SER A 26 -13.98 -13.09 3.93
C SER A 26 -13.75 -12.86 2.45
N SER A 27 -13.71 -11.61 2.02
CA SER A 27 -13.46 -11.22 0.62
C SER A 27 -11.99 -10.95 0.29
N GLY A 28 -11.06 -11.48 1.07
CA GLY A 28 -9.61 -11.32 0.82
C GLY A 28 -9.00 -12.48 0.03
N LEU A 29 -7.98 -12.23 -0.78
CA LEU A 29 -7.20 -13.25 -1.49
C LEU A 29 -6.27 -14.02 -0.54
N THR A 30 -5.98 -13.47 0.66
CA THR A 30 -5.24 -14.15 1.72
C THR A 30 -6.02 -14.19 3.02
N SER A 31 -5.85 -15.28 3.77
CA SER A 31 -6.35 -15.42 5.15
C SER A 31 -5.43 -14.67 6.13
N PHE A 32 -5.83 -14.63 7.40
CA PHE A 32 -4.98 -14.17 8.50
C PHE A 32 -3.83 -15.16 8.70
N LYS A 33 -2.58 -14.67 8.64
CA LYS A 33 -1.36 -15.47 8.73
C LYS A 33 -0.26 -14.70 9.46
N GLU A 34 0.70 -15.45 10.01
CA GLU A 34 1.98 -14.87 10.41
C GLU A 34 2.73 -14.34 9.18
N ALA A 35 3.48 -13.26 9.36
CA ALA A 35 4.28 -12.66 8.28
C ALA A 35 5.50 -13.53 7.91
N SER A 36 5.82 -14.58 8.68
CA SER A 36 6.77 -15.64 8.33
C SER A 36 6.28 -16.56 7.23
N ASP A 37 4.95 -16.63 7.03
CA ASP A 37 4.28 -17.53 6.08
C ASP A 37 4.01 -16.81 4.76
N GLU A 38 4.80 -17.14 3.75
CA GLU A 38 4.61 -16.59 2.40
C GLU A 38 3.25 -16.98 1.81
N SER A 39 2.61 -16.03 1.14
CA SER A 39 1.47 -16.29 0.28
C SER A 39 1.79 -15.85 -1.14
N SER A 40 1.64 -16.77 -2.09
CA SER A 40 1.73 -16.47 -3.52
C SER A 40 0.34 -16.41 -4.13
N ILE A 41 0.03 -15.30 -4.79
CA ILE A 41 -1.25 -15.06 -5.47
C ILE A 41 -0.95 -15.07 -6.97
N PRO A 42 -1.50 -16.04 -7.71
CA PRO A 42 -1.22 -16.16 -9.13
C PRO A 42 -1.77 -14.97 -9.92
N SER A 43 -1.06 -14.57 -10.94
CA SER A 43 -1.42 -13.46 -11.85
C SER A 43 -2.82 -13.62 -12.45
N SER A 44 -3.25 -14.87 -12.69
CA SER A 44 -4.59 -15.17 -13.18
C SER A 44 -5.73 -14.71 -12.27
N SER A 45 -5.48 -14.55 -10.96
CA SER A 45 -6.45 -14.05 -9.98
C SER A 45 -6.45 -12.53 -9.84
N ILE A 46 -5.48 -11.84 -10.44
CA ILE A 46 -5.21 -10.40 -10.30
C ILE A 46 -4.93 -9.75 -11.66
N SER A 47 -5.76 -10.06 -12.64
CA SER A 47 -5.61 -9.54 -14.01
C SER A 47 -5.83 -8.03 -14.09
N LEU A 48 -4.97 -7.35 -14.83
CA LEU A 48 -5.11 -5.93 -15.14
C LEU A 48 -6.01 -5.76 -16.37
N ASN A 49 -6.93 -4.82 -16.32
CA ASN A 49 -7.91 -4.59 -17.41
C ASN A 49 -7.37 -3.71 -18.55
N SER A 50 -6.19 -3.13 -18.40
CA SER A 50 -5.61 -2.23 -19.42
C SER A 50 -4.08 -2.23 -19.39
N SER A 51 -3.48 -1.69 -20.43
CA SER A 51 -2.03 -1.46 -20.54
C SER A 51 -1.51 -0.40 -19.54
N ILE A 52 -2.40 0.43 -19.00
CA ILE A 52 -2.09 1.38 -17.92
C ILE A 52 -2.49 0.71 -16.61
N PRO A 53 -1.64 0.66 -15.60
CA PRO A 53 -1.90 -0.09 -14.37
C PRO A 53 -2.85 0.64 -13.43
N ASN A 54 -4.04 1.01 -13.95
CA ASN A 54 -5.12 1.54 -13.12
C ASN A 54 -5.66 0.42 -12.24
N SER A 55 -5.15 0.34 -11.02
CA SER A 55 -5.44 -0.77 -10.11
C SER A 55 -5.19 -0.36 -8.68
N ALA A 56 -5.74 -1.11 -7.74
CA ALA A 56 -5.46 -0.92 -6.34
C ALA A 56 -5.12 -2.23 -5.63
N TYR A 57 -4.26 -2.12 -4.63
CA TYR A 57 -3.78 -3.22 -3.79
C TYR A 57 -4.04 -2.85 -2.34
N GLY A 58 -4.66 -3.74 -1.59
CA GLY A 58 -4.94 -3.52 -0.17
C GLY A 58 -4.44 -4.67 0.69
N ILE A 59 -3.93 -4.37 1.88
CA ILE A 59 -3.46 -5.37 2.83
C ILE A 59 -3.58 -4.84 4.27
N TRP A 60 -3.87 -5.75 5.19
CA TRP A 60 -3.72 -5.50 6.61
C TRP A 60 -2.40 -6.06 7.10
N ILE A 61 -1.65 -5.26 7.86
CA ILE A 61 -0.41 -5.67 8.51
C ILE A 61 -0.46 -5.36 10.01
N TYR A 62 0.25 -6.18 10.78
CA TYR A 62 0.54 -5.95 12.19
C TYR A 62 2.01 -6.24 12.40
N VAL A 63 2.80 -5.25 12.77
CA VAL A 63 4.22 -5.41 13.09
C VAL A 63 4.35 -5.55 14.60
N ASP A 64 4.78 -6.73 15.04
CA ASP A 64 4.92 -7.08 16.46
C ASP A 64 6.27 -6.63 17.00
N ASP A 65 7.35 -7.16 16.44
CA ASP A 65 8.72 -6.83 16.84
C ASP A 65 9.46 -6.12 15.68
N TRP A 66 9.75 -4.85 15.91
CA TRP A 66 10.51 -4.04 14.96
C TRP A 66 11.98 -4.46 14.84
N ASN A 67 12.57 -4.99 15.92
CA ASN A 67 13.98 -5.40 15.96
C ASN A 67 14.24 -6.66 15.12
N TYR A 68 13.20 -7.44 14.82
CA TYR A 68 13.33 -8.55 13.91
C TYR A 68 13.80 -8.07 12.54
N GLY A 69 14.95 -8.59 12.08
CA GLY A 69 15.57 -8.15 10.82
C GLY A 69 16.00 -6.67 10.82
N TYR A 70 16.40 -6.10 11.97
CA TYR A 70 16.93 -4.74 12.02
C TYR A 70 18.10 -4.55 11.05
N GLY A 71 18.13 -3.42 10.36
CA GLY A 71 19.12 -3.15 9.31
C GLY A 71 18.80 -3.76 7.94
N LYS A 72 17.70 -4.56 7.84
CA LYS A 72 17.22 -5.12 6.57
C LYS A 72 15.85 -4.54 6.22
N GLU A 73 15.59 -4.35 4.94
CA GLU A 73 14.25 -4.02 4.46
C GLU A 73 13.32 -5.22 4.67
N LYS A 74 12.08 -4.96 5.09
CA LYS A 74 11.10 -5.98 5.44
C LYS A 74 9.97 -5.94 4.44
N VAL A 75 9.95 -6.91 3.53
CA VAL A 75 8.97 -6.93 2.43
C VAL A 75 7.57 -7.22 2.95
N VAL A 76 6.63 -6.33 2.62
CA VAL A 76 5.19 -6.51 2.88
C VAL A 76 4.57 -7.32 1.75
N PHE A 77 4.73 -6.87 0.52
CA PHE A 77 4.41 -7.64 -0.69
C PHE A 77 5.17 -7.09 -1.89
N ARG A 78 5.28 -7.91 -2.92
CA ARG A 78 5.87 -7.50 -4.20
C ARG A 78 5.14 -8.15 -5.37
N ARG A 79 5.03 -7.43 -6.47
CA ARG A 79 4.61 -7.91 -7.79
C ARG A 79 5.68 -7.50 -8.78
N VAL A 80 6.60 -8.40 -9.05
CA VAL A 80 7.77 -8.14 -9.90
C VAL A 80 7.95 -9.26 -10.91
N ASN A 81 8.48 -8.91 -12.09
CA ASN A 81 8.86 -9.86 -13.12
C ASN A 81 10.15 -10.63 -12.74
N GLY A 82 10.64 -11.47 -13.65
CA GLY A 82 11.88 -12.23 -13.46
C GLY A 82 13.13 -11.38 -13.23
N ASP A 83 13.14 -10.13 -13.73
CA ASP A 83 14.24 -9.17 -13.56
C ASP A 83 14.10 -8.34 -12.27
N GLY A 84 13.10 -8.61 -11.44
CA GLY A 84 12.84 -7.88 -10.19
C GLY A 84 12.18 -6.51 -10.39
N GLN A 85 11.70 -6.21 -11.60
CA GLN A 85 11.05 -4.95 -11.94
C GLN A 85 9.53 -5.03 -11.71
N GLY A 86 8.94 -3.95 -11.20
CA GLY A 86 7.51 -3.88 -10.90
C GLY A 86 7.22 -3.10 -9.62
N LEU A 87 6.23 -3.55 -8.87
CA LEU A 87 5.82 -2.98 -7.59
C LEU A 87 6.46 -3.73 -6.43
N ARG A 88 7.14 -3.00 -5.54
CA ARG A 88 7.70 -3.51 -4.28
C ARG A 88 7.24 -2.64 -3.13
N VAL A 89 6.74 -3.26 -2.09
CA VAL A 89 6.27 -2.58 -0.87
C VAL A 89 6.97 -3.18 0.33
N HIS A 90 7.74 -2.36 1.03
CA HIS A 90 8.52 -2.82 2.18
C HIS A 90 8.56 -1.77 3.29
N LEU A 91 8.88 -2.21 4.48
CA LEU A 91 9.19 -1.36 5.61
C LEU A 91 10.68 -1.03 5.59
N GLY A 92 11.02 0.17 6.03
CA GLY A 92 12.40 0.63 6.10
C GLY A 92 13.30 -0.29 6.94
N SER A 93 14.60 -0.22 6.70
CA SER A 93 15.58 -1.04 7.42
C SER A 93 15.80 -0.56 8.87
N HIS A 94 15.77 0.75 9.10
CA HIS A 94 16.06 1.37 10.40
C HIS A 94 14.89 2.19 10.96
N THR A 95 13.97 2.64 10.11
CA THR A 95 12.83 3.46 10.47
C THR A 95 11.53 2.75 10.09
N ASN A 96 10.46 2.96 10.88
CA ASN A 96 9.13 2.41 10.62
C ASN A 96 8.40 3.11 9.45
N ASP A 97 9.14 3.39 8.40
CA ASP A 97 8.61 4.00 7.18
C ASP A 97 8.15 2.92 6.21
N LEU A 98 7.03 3.14 5.55
CA LEU A 98 6.56 2.33 4.45
C LEU A 98 7.12 2.90 3.15
N LYS A 99 7.88 2.11 2.43
CA LYS A 99 8.44 2.46 1.12
C LYS A 99 7.71 1.69 0.03
N ILE A 100 7.26 2.41 -0.97
CA ILE A 100 6.62 1.86 -2.17
C ILE A 100 7.55 2.19 -3.34
N ILE A 101 8.12 1.18 -3.95
CA ILE A 101 8.98 1.30 -5.12
C ILE A 101 8.22 0.80 -6.33
N THR A 102 8.15 1.64 -7.36
CA THR A 102 7.50 1.32 -8.63
C THR A 102 8.45 1.61 -9.76
N ASN A 103 8.65 0.64 -10.63
CA ASN A 103 9.32 0.88 -11.89
C ASN A 103 8.37 1.59 -12.85
N TYR A 104 8.90 2.47 -13.70
CA TYR A 104 8.11 3.20 -14.68
C TYR A 104 8.87 3.36 -16.01
N LYS A 105 8.12 3.52 -17.08
CA LYS A 105 8.66 3.88 -18.40
C LYS A 105 8.62 5.40 -18.52
N SER A 106 9.76 6.00 -18.89
CA SER A 106 9.77 7.40 -19.29
C SER A 106 8.92 7.57 -20.54
N ASP A 107 7.99 8.51 -20.53
CA ASP A 107 7.11 8.79 -21.66
C ASP A 107 7.75 9.67 -22.73
N GLY A 108 9.05 9.94 -22.61
CA GLY A 108 9.80 10.74 -23.58
C GLY A 108 9.35 12.20 -23.70
N THR A 109 8.42 12.62 -22.87
CA THR A 109 8.05 14.04 -22.76
C THR A 109 9.12 14.76 -21.97
N SER A 110 10.16 15.24 -22.67
CA SER A 110 11.03 16.29 -22.15
C SER A 110 10.12 17.46 -21.74
N VAL A 111 10.14 17.84 -20.45
CA VAL A 111 9.59 19.12 -20.03
C VAL A 111 10.40 20.18 -20.75
N SER A 112 9.88 20.68 -21.86
CA SER A 112 10.42 21.83 -22.56
C SER A 112 10.21 23.04 -21.66
N GLY A 113 11.20 23.31 -20.80
CA GLY A 113 11.32 24.63 -20.20
C GLY A 113 11.68 25.60 -21.31
N ASN A 114 10.86 26.62 -21.53
CA ASN A 114 11.15 27.74 -22.41
C ASN A 114 12.55 28.30 -22.09
N SER A 115 13.50 27.97 -22.93
CA SER A 115 14.72 28.72 -23.07
C SER A 115 14.82 29.14 -24.53
N ASP A 116 14.93 30.44 -24.72
CA ASP A 116 15.13 31.20 -25.92
C ASP A 116 16.01 30.47 -26.96
N GLY A 117 15.46 30.33 -28.14
CA GLY A 117 15.99 30.04 -29.44
C GLY A 117 17.41 29.48 -29.57
N THR A 118 17.58 28.17 -29.56
CA THR A 118 18.52 27.49 -30.45
C THR A 118 18.13 26.02 -30.59
N SER A 119 17.75 25.63 -31.80
CA SER A 119 17.41 24.25 -32.17
C SER A 119 18.66 23.39 -32.09
N SER A 120 18.73 22.46 -31.14
CA SER A 120 19.54 21.28 -31.27
C SER A 120 18.68 20.07 -30.85
N SER A 121 18.40 19.21 -31.83
CA SER A 121 17.87 17.86 -31.65
C SER A 121 18.88 17.05 -30.83
N GLY A 122 18.73 17.06 -29.54
CA GLY A 122 19.51 16.28 -28.59
C GLY A 122 18.58 15.51 -27.68
N THR A 123 18.70 14.22 -27.68
CA THR A 123 18.11 13.32 -26.66
C THR A 123 18.57 13.82 -25.29
N THR A 124 17.68 14.48 -24.54
CA THR A 124 17.96 14.87 -23.15
C THR A 124 18.09 13.58 -22.36
N THR A 125 19.30 13.27 -21.98
CA THR A 125 19.60 12.18 -21.04
C THR A 125 19.15 12.58 -19.64
N ASP A 126 18.80 11.62 -18.80
CA ASP A 126 18.37 11.79 -17.41
C ASP A 126 19.34 12.65 -16.57
N TYR A 127 20.60 12.75 -17.01
CA TYR A 127 21.63 13.63 -16.46
C TYR A 127 21.28 15.12 -16.55
N ASP A 128 20.65 15.58 -17.64
CA ASP A 128 20.25 16.99 -17.82
C ASP A 128 19.13 17.39 -16.85
N LEU A 129 18.21 16.48 -16.57
CA LEU A 129 17.15 16.69 -15.57
C LEU A 129 17.72 16.76 -14.16
N GLN A 130 18.68 15.89 -13.83
CA GLN A 130 19.37 15.91 -12.54
C GLN A 130 20.18 17.18 -12.35
N GLN A 131 20.92 17.60 -13.38
CA GLN A 131 21.71 18.83 -13.34
C GLN A 131 20.82 20.06 -13.15
N ARG A 132 19.66 20.12 -13.82
CA ARG A 132 18.69 21.23 -13.70
C ARG A 132 18.00 21.28 -12.34
N ILE A 133 17.73 20.11 -11.72
CA ILE A 133 17.21 20.04 -10.34
C ILE A 133 18.30 20.50 -9.36
N LEU A 134 19.52 20.10 -9.56
CA LEU A 134 20.68 20.54 -8.75
C LEU A 134 20.91 22.05 -8.90
N ASP A 135 20.84 22.58 -10.11
CA ASP A 135 21.02 24.02 -10.39
C ASP A 135 19.86 24.85 -9.81
N SER A 136 18.62 24.33 -9.82
CA SER A 136 17.47 25.03 -9.23
C SER A 136 17.50 25.03 -7.68
N HIS A 137 18.18 24.07 -7.07
CA HIS A 137 18.38 24.03 -5.62
C HIS A 137 19.68 24.72 -5.16
N ALA A 138 20.61 24.95 -6.06
CA ALA A 138 21.85 25.70 -5.76
C ALA A 138 21.56 27.17 -5.39
N ASP A 139 20.39 27.70 -5.84
CA ASP A 139 19.97 29.06 -5.52
C ASP A 139 19.30 29.22 -4.14
N LEU A 140 19.08 28.12 -3.41
CA LEU A 140 18.41 28.09 -2.11
C LEU A 140 19.34 27.87 -0.91
N GLY A 141 20.66 27.72 -1.11
CA GLY A 141 21.58 27.32 -0.07
C GLY A 141 22.85 28.16 0.04
N HIS A 142 22.76 29.35 0.65
CA HIS A 142 23.94 29.92 1.33
C HIS A 142 24.17 29.11 2.61
N TYR A 143 25.16 28.23 2.64
CA TYR A 143 25.64 27.71 3.91
C TYR A 143 26.89 28.44 4.35
N HIS A 144 27.02 28.66 5.65
CA HIS A 144 28.19 29.23 6.26
C HIS A 144 29.13 28.12 6.71
N ASP A 145 30.38 28.21 6.39
CA ASP A 145 31.42 27.31 6.93
C ASP A 145 31.57 27.52 8.46
N ALA A 146 32.30 26.63 9.11
CA ALA A 146 32.56 26.70 10.55
C ALA A 146 33.25 28.01 11.00
N SER A 147 33.69 28.86 10.07
CA SER A 147 34.33 30.15 10.28
C SER A 147 33.40 31.34 9.96
N GLY A 148 32.13 31.07 9.59
CA GLY A 148 31.13 32.12 9.34
C GLY A 148 31.19 32.78 7.96
N ASN A 149 31.99 32.26 7.02
CA ASN A 149 32.10 32.80 5.66
C ASN A 149 31.07 32.12 4.75
N ALA A 150 30.30 32.95 4.00
CA ALA A 150 29.40 32.48 2.96
C ALA A 150 30.20 31.83 1.82
N GLN A 151 30.05 30.54 1.63
CA GLN A 151 30.62 29.81 0.50
C GLN A 151 29.53 29.62 -0.56
N SER A 152 29.79 30.15 -1.74
CA SER A 152 29.05 29.83 -2.95
C SER A 152 29.66 28.58 -3.56
N GLY A 153 29.07 27.44 -3.23
CA GLY A 153 29.54 26.16 -3.77
C GLY A 153 28.69 25.02 -3.20
N SER A 154 28.16 24.20 -4.06
CA SER A 154 27.48 22.94 -3.70
C SER A 154 28.42 22.09 -2.84
N ASN A 155 27.98 21.74 -1.62
CA ASN A 155 28.64 20.68 -0.86
C ASN A 155 28.24 19.34 -1.48
N PRO A 156 29.12 18.66 -2.21
CA PRO A 156 28.77 17.40 -2.88
C PRO A 156 28.45 16.30 -1.87
N ASP A 157 28.99 16.36 -0.65
CA ASP A 157 28.88 15.28 0.33
C ASP A 157 27.55 15.25 1.11
N ALA A 158 26.84 16.39 1.20
CA ALA A 158 25.55 16.44 1.91
C ALA A 158 24.38 15.97 1.04
N PHE A 159 24.54 15.98 -0.28
CA PHE A 159 23.45 15.71 -1.23
C PHE A 159 23.56 14.31 -1.87
N THR A 160 24.76 13.77 -2.02
CA THR A 160 25.02 12.43 -2.55
C THR A 160 24.34 11.34 -1.72
N GLY A 161 24.28 11.47 -0.39
CA GLY A 161 23.63 10.50 0.49
C GLY A 161 22.10 10.40 0.35
N ILE A 162 21.46 11.42 -0.23
CA ILE A 162 19.99 11.44 -0.42
C ILE A 162 19.61 10.87 -1.81
N PHE A 163 20.47 11.02 -2.80
CA PHE A 163 20.22 10.58 -4.18
C PHE A 163 20.85 9.22 -4.53
N GLU A 164 21.96 8.84 -3.93
CA GLU A 164 22.58 7.53 -4.20
C GLU A 164 21.72 6.33 -3.79
N SER A 165 20.74 6.52 -2.92
CA SER A 165 19.77 5.47 -2.60
C SER A 165 18.66 5.30 -3.63
N SER A 166 18.55 6.19 -4.61
CA SER A 166 17.42 6.22 -5.57
C SER A 166 17.79 5.74 -6.98
N ILE A 167 19.05 5.62 -7.31
CA ILE A 167 19.50 5.24 -8.66
C ILE A 167 20.48 4.08 -8.55
N LYS A 168 19.97 2.85 -8.52
CA LYS A 168 20.76 1.69 -8.92
C LYS A 168 20.77 1.66 -10.45
N GLU A 169 21.91 1.99 -11.04
CA GLU A 169 22.20 1.71 -12.43
C GLU A 169 22.06 0.21 -12.70
N GLY A 170 21.00 -0.13 -13.36
CA GLY A 170 20.77 -1.41 -13.98
C GLY A 170 19.95 -1.15 -15.23
N VAL A 171 20.60 -0.56 -16.27
CA VAL A 171 19.97 -0.36 -17.57
C VAL A 171 19.81 -1.72 -18.25
N THR A 172 18.71 -2.37 -17.96
CA THR A 172 18.13 -3.37 -18.85
C THR A 172 16.65 -3.00 -19.01
N ASN A 173 16.28 -2.57 -20.21
CA ASN A 173 14.91 -2.23 -20.63
C ASN A 173 14.33 -0.85 -20.30
N ASN A 174 15.10 0.22 -20.20
CA ASN A 174 14.59 1.61 -20.06
C ASN A 174 13.55 1.83 -18.96
N LEU A 175 13.54 1.02 -17.90
CA LEU A 175 12.67 1.19 -16.75
C LEU A 175 13.45 1.90 -15.63
N LEU A 176 12.89 3.02 -15.19
CA LEU A 176 13.39 3.79 -14.07
C LEU A 176 12.67 3.41 -12.77
N GLU A 177 13.25 3.72 -11.63
CA GLU A 177 12.64 3.49 -10.31
C GLU A 177 12.11 4.79 -9.71
N HIS A 178 10.90 4.73 -9.16
CA HIS A 178 10.32 5.81 -8.35
C HIS A 178 10.00 5.29 -6.97
N SER A 179 10.39 6.04 -5.94
CA SER A 179 10.14 5.69 -4.54
C SER A 179 9.18 6.66 -3.88
N CYS A 180 8.10 6.14 -3.31
CA CYS A 180 7.14 6.87 -2.51
C CYS A 180 7.24 6.40 -1.06
N THR A 181 7.57 7.29 -0.12
CA THR A 181 7.76 6.93 1.29
C THR A 181 6.69 7.57 2.17
N ILE A 182 6.08 6.75 3.03
CA ILE A 182 5.16 7.17 4.09
C ILE A 182 5.86 6.97 5.43
N LYS A 183 6.08 8.04 6.17
CA LYS A 183 6.78 8.01 7.45
C LYS A 183 5.89 7.52 8.58
N ASN A 184 6.51 6.83 9.55
CA ASN A 184 5.93 6.51 10.85
C ASN A 184 4.62 5.70 10.77
N ILE A 185 4.63 4.54 10.10
CA ILE A 185 3.48 3.64 10.17
C ILE A 185 3.32 3.09 11.60
N PRO A 186 2.06 2.84 12.04
CA PRO A 186 1.81 2.30 13.38
C PRO A 186 2.49 0.94 13.58
N LEU A 187 3.18 0.78 14.70
CA LEU A 187 3.70 -0.50 15.18
C LEU A 187 2.80 -1.06 16.28
N GLN A 188 2.81 -2.38 16.48
CA GLN A 188 2.01 -3.09 17.49
C GLN A 188 0.52 -2.75 17.42
N LYS A 189 0.05 -2.44 16.21
CA LYS A 189 -1.33 -2.13 15.88
C LYS A 189 -1.61 -2.56 14.46
N PHE A 190 -2.81 -3.09 14.21
CA PHE A 190 -3.24 -3.37 12.85
C PHE A 190 -3.32 -2.09 12.03
N CYS A 191 -2.67 -2.11 10.89
CA CYS A 191 -2.64 -1.02 9.93
C CYS A 191 -3.17 -1.52 8.58
N HIS A 192 -4.16 -0.83 8.04
CA HIS A 192 -4.68 -1.09 6.71
C HIS A 192 -3.96 -0.19 5.71
N ILE A 193 -3.38 -0.78 4.70
CA ILE A 193 -2.66 -0.09 3.63
C ILE A 193 -3.42 -0.34 2.34
N ILE A 194 -3.74 0.74 1.59
CA ILE A 194 -4.20 0.64 0.21
C ILE A 194 -3.30 1.50 -0.67
N LEU A 195 -2.84 0.92 -1.75
CA LEU A 195 -2.11 1.58 -2.84
C LEU A 195 -3.03 1.64 -4.04
N SER A 196 -3.28 2.82 -4.57
CA SER A 196 -4.17 3.03 -5.71
C SER A 196 -3.45 3.75 -6.83
N TYR A 197 -3.26 3.07 -7.94
CA TYR A 197 -2.72 3.65 -9.15
C TYR A 197 -3.84 4.24 -10.01
N ASN A 198 -3.70 5.51 -10.33
CA ASN A 198 -4.56 6.22 -11.26
C ASN A 198 -3.67 6.98 -12.25
N ASP A 199 -3.43 6.38 -13.42
CA ASP A 199 -2.45 6.82 -14.41
C ASP A 199 -1.05 6.98 -13.75
N LYS A 200 -0.51 8.17 -13.65
CA LYS A 200 0.79 8.49 -13.05
C LYS A 200 0.71 8.84 -11.55
N ALA A 201 -0.48 8.87 -11.00
CA ALA A 201 -0.67 9.15 -9.58
C ALA A 201 -0.75 7.84 -8.78
N LEU A 202 0.02 7.79 -7.69
CA LEU A 202 -0.06 6.74 -6.69
C LEU A 202 -0.63 7.33 -5.40
N ASP A 203 -1.88 7.02 -5.12
CA ASP A 203 -2.54 7.37 -3.88
C ASP A 203 -2.32 6.30 -2.82
N VAL A 204 -1.89 6.72 -1.63
CA VAL A 204 -1.65 5.84 -0.50
C VAL A 204 -2.64 6.15 0.61
N TYR A 205 -3.43 5.14 0.97
CA TYR A 205 -4.38 5.21 2.07
C TYR A 205 -3.86 4.40 3.26
N LEU A 206 -3.89 5.00 4.45
CA LEU A 206 -3.66 4.31 5.71
C LEU A 206 -4.93 4.36 6.55
N ASN A 207 -5.37 3.21 7.01
CA ASN A 207 -6.56 3.09 7.86
C ASN A 207 -7.79 3.81 7.26
N GLY A 208 -8.01 3.62 5.95
CA GLY A 208 -9.12 4.19 5.20
C GLY A 208 -8.99 5.67 4.83
N LYS A 209 -7.87 6.33 5.17
CA LYS A 209 -7.66 7.76 4.91
C LYS A 209 -6.52 7.97 3.93
N LEU A 210 -6.70 8.84 2.94
CA LEU A 210 -5.64 9.26 2.03
C LEU A 210 -4.57 10.02 2.83
N VAL A 211 -3.33 9.51 2.83
CA VAL A 211 -2.22 10.10 3.55
C VAL A 211 -1.19 10.75 2.64
N LYS A 212 -1.10 10.26 1.40
CA LYS A 212 -0.16 10.81 0.42
C LYS A 212 -0.58 10.45 -1.00
N THR A 213 -0.35 11.39 -1.93
CA THR A 213 -0.34 11.15 -3.37
C THR A 213 1.08 11.38 -3.88
N CYS A 214 1.65 10.37 -4.53
CA CYS A 214 2.95 10.45 -5.17
C CYS A 214 2.76 10.49 -6.69
N LEU A 215 3.39 11.46 -7.37
CA LEU A 215 3.38 11.55 -8.82
C LEU A 215 4.59 10.78 -9.38
N ILE A 216 4.32 9.82 -10.25
CA ILE A 216 5.35 9.03 -10.92
C ILE A 216 5.72 9.77 -12.21
N PRO A 217 7.03 9.97 -12.50
CA PRO A 217 7.48 10.78 -13.64
C PRO A 217 7.16 10.20 -15.02
N GLY A 218 6.66 8.97 -15.08
CA GLY A 218 6.27 8.29 -16.32
C GLY A 218 5.15 7.30 -16.10
N VAL A 219 4.95 6.39 -17.04
CA VAL A 219 3.91 5.36 -16.94
C VAL A 219 4.39 4.24 -16.04
N PRO A 220 3.71 3.95 -14.90
CA PRO A 220 4.07 2.85 -14.02
C PRO A 220 4.12 1.52 -14.78
N PHE A 221 5.13 0.71 -14.48
CA PHE A 221 5.27 -0.62 -15.04
C PHE A 221 4.88 -1.67 -13.99
N ILE A 222 3.84 -2.41 -14.28
CA ILE A 222 3.41 -3.57 -13.50
C ILE A 222 3.19 -4.71 -14.49
N ASP A 223 3.98 -5.76 -14.35
CA ASP A 223 3.86 -6.92 -15.21
C ASP A 223 2.54 -7.66 -14.91
N SER A 224 1.71 -7.83 -15.96
CA SER A 224 0.42 -8.54 -15.85
C SER A 224 0.59 -10.01 -15.49
N ASP A 225 1.69 -10.61 -15.94
CA ASP A 225 1.96 -12.05 -15.79
C ASP A 225 2.70 -12.36 -14.47
N ALA A 226 3.15 -11.32 -13.76
CA ALA A 226 3.81 -11.50 -12.47
C ALA A 226 2.81 -11.82 -11.36
N ASP A 227 3.15 -12.84 -10.58
CA ASP A 227 2.44 -13.20 -9.33
C ASP A 227 2.72 -12.16 -8.24
N VAL A 228 1.77 -12.01 -7.31
CA VAL A 228 2.03 -11.26 -6.09
C VAL A 228 2.53 -12.19 -5.00
N LYS A 229 3.70 -11.87 -4.45
CA LYS A 229 4.24 -12.51 -3.25
C LYS A 229 3.99 -11.62 -2.04
N VAL A 230 3.17 -12.11 -1.13
CA VAL A 230 2.88 -11.45 0.14
C VAL A 230 3.76 -12.07 1.22
N THR A 231 4.43 -11.23 2.00
CA THR A 231 5.36 -11.61 3.08
C THR A 231 6.35 -12.71 2.66
N PRO A 232 7.27 -12.45 1.69
CA PRO A 232 8.18 -13.46 1.18
C PRO A 232 9.05 -14.04 2.31
N LYS A 233 9.25 -15.36 2.26
CA LYS A 233 9.95 -16.09 3.31
C LYS A 233 11.40 -15.58 3.49
N GLY A 234 11.73 -15.23 4.74
CA GLY A 234 13.05 -14.74 5.11
C GLY A 234 13.32 -13.25 4.79
N GLU A 235 12.37 -12.57 4.13
CA GLU A 235 12.49 -11.15 3.77
C GLU A 235 11.41 -10.28 4.45
N SER A 236 10.49 -10.87 5.21
CA SER A 236 9.36 -10.16 5.82
C SER A 236 9.67 -9.68 7.24
N TYR A 237 8.66 -9.14 7.90
CA TYR A 237 8.70 -8.64 9.28
C TYR A 237 8.18 -9.67 10.28
N SER A 238 8.38 -9.44 11.58
CA SER A 238 7.72 -10.18 12.66
C SER A 238 6.34 -9.61 12.89
N GLY A 239 5.31 -10.45 12.81
CA GLY A 239 3.93 -10.05 13.01
C GLY A 239 2.94 -10.81 12.12
N TYR A 240 1.90 -10.13 11.67
CA TYR A 240 0.79 -10.77 10.95
C TYR A 240 0.41 -9.97 9.71
N SER A 241 -0.11 -10.68 8.71
CA SER A 241 -0.76 -10.11 7.52
C SER A 241 -2.13 -10.73 7.29
N SER A 242 -3.04 -10.00 6.68
CA SER A 242 -4.34 -10.54 6.30
C SER A 242 -5.04 -9.76 5.20
N LYS A 243 -6.06 -10.39 4.60
CA LYS A 243 -6.97 -9.79 3.64
C LYS A 243 -6.25 -8.99 2.55
N PHE A 244 -5.24 -9.60 1.91
CA PHE A 244 -4.74 -9.01 0.68
C PHE A 244 -5.88 -8.95 -0.34
N LYS A 245 -6.10 -7.79 -0.92
CA LYS A 245 -7.15 -7.53 -1.91
C LYS A 245 -6.53 -6.86 -3.13
N PHE A 246 -7.12 -7.14 -4.27
CA PHE A 246 -6.79 -6.50 -5.54
C PHE A 246 -8.06 -5.96 -6.19
N TRP A 247 -7.96 -4.78 -6.79
CA TRP A 247 -9.03 -4.19 -7.59
C TRP A 247 -8.45 -3.76 -8.93
N PRO A 248 -9.10 -4.15 -10.06
CA PRO A 248 -8.65 -3.79 -11.40
C PRO A 248 -9.12 -2.37 -11.80
N ALA A 249 -9.17 -1.46 -10.83
CA ALA A 249 -9.56 -0.06 -10.97
C ALA A 249 -8.97 0.76 -9.82
N PRO A 250 -8.80 2.09 -10.00
CA PRO A 250 -8.40 2.98 -8.91
C PRO A 250 -9.40 2.92 -7.76
N MET A 251 -8.90 3.16 -6.54
CA MET A 251 -9.69 3.20 -5.31
C MET A 251 -10.19 4.61 -5.06
N ASP A 252 -11.50 4.76 -4.81
CA ASP A 252 -12.03 6.01 -4.28
C ASP A 252 -11.95 6.04 -2.73
N PRO A 253 -11.96 7.26 -2.12
CA PRO A 253 -11.84 7.40 -0.67
C PRO A 253 -12.94 6.71 0.12
N GLN A 254 -14.19 6.66 -0.40
CA GLN A 254 -15.29 6.01 0.30
C GLN A 254 -15.08 4.49 0.33
N LYS A 255 -14.69 3.89 -0.79
CA LYS A 255 -14.36 2.46 -0.84
C LYS A 255 -13.14 2.11 0.04
N ALA A 256 -12.14 3.01 0.10
CA ALA A 256 -11.00 2.83 0.98
C ALA A 256 -11.43 2.78 2.46
N TRP A 257 -12.35 3.67 2.85
CA TRP A 257 -12.93 3.67 4.19
C TRP A 257 -13.77 2.43 4.47
N ASP A 258 -14.61 2.01 3.53
CA ASP A 258 -15.45 0.81 3.67
C ASP A 258 -14.59 -0.44 3.86
N ASN A 259 -13.52 -0.60 3.07
CA ASN A 259 -12.56 -1.71 3.22
C ASN A 259 -11.82 -1.68 4.56
N TYR A 260 -11.48 -0.51 5.07
CA TYR A 260 -10.93 -0.37 6.41
C TYR A 260 -11.95 -0.77 7.48
N SER A 261 -13.20 -0.33 7.34
CA SER A 261 -14.30 -0.61 8.28
C SER A 261 -14.66 -2.10 8.35
N ASP A 262 -14.38 -2.88 7.29
CA ASP A 262 -14.55 -4.34 7.27
C ASP A 262 -13.56 -5.07 8.19
N GLY A 263 -12.53 -4.37 8.70
CA GLY A 263 -11.56 -4.89 9.65
C GLY A 263 -10.64 -5.96 9.08
N TYR A 264 -9.67 -6.37 9.89
CA TYR A 264 -8.58 -7.29 9.50
C TYR A 264 -8.93 -8.78 9.64
N SER A 265 -9.91 -9.12 10.47
CA SER A 265 -10.23 -10.51 10.80
C SER A 265 -11.03 -11.20 9.69
N THR A 266 -10.68 -12.44 9.40
CA THR A 266 -11.39 -13.32 8.46
C THR A 266 -12.27 -14.35 9.17
N GLY A 267 -12.25 -14.36 10.50
CA GLY A 267 -12.99 -15.32 11.30
C GLY A 267 -14.40 -14.84 11.67
N LEU A 268 -15.15 -15.71 12.33
CA LEU A 268 -16.42 -15.41 13.02
C LEU A 268 -16.17 -14.37 14.13
N GLY A 269 -15.73 -13.18 13.73
CA GLY A 269 -15.44 -12.08 14.63
C GLY A 269 -16.74 -11.43 15.10
N PHE A 270 -17.44 -12.08 16.06
CA PHE A 270 -18.46 -11.38 16.83
C PHE A 270 -17.95 -10.02 17.33
N SER A 271 -16.62 -9.88 17.57
CA SER A 271 -16.00 -8.61 17.93
C SER A 271 -16.17 -7.52 16.87
N ASN A 272 -16.05 -7.83 15.57
CA ASN A 272 -16.23 -6.86 14.50
C ASN A 272 -17.71 -6.53 14.27
N PHE A 273 -18.58 -7.52 14.48
CA PHE A 273 -20.04 -7.29 14.43
C PHE A 273 -20.46 -6.33 15.55
N PHE A 274 -20.03 -6.57 16.78
CA PHE A 274 -20.35 -5.70 17.92
C PHE A 274 -19.60 -4.36 17.90
N ALA A 275 -18.48 -4.24 17.19
CA ALA A 275 -17.83 -2.94 16.94
C ALA A 275 -18.63 -2.06 15.96
N LYS A 276 -19.32 -2.69 15.00
CA LYS A 276 -20.11 -2.01 13.97
C LYS A 276 -21.58 -1.83 14.35
N TYR A 277 -22.14 -2.78 15.11
CA TYR A 277 -23.56 -2.79 15.51
C TYR A 277 -23.67 -2.96 17.02
N LYS A 278 -24.47 -2.11 17.65
CA LYS A 278 -24.86 -2.29 19.03
C LYS A 278 -26.17 -3.06 19.07
N LEU A 279 -26.19 -4.21 19.73
CA LEU A 279 -27.40 -4.99 19.95
C LEU A 279 -27.99 -4.60 21.31
N LYS A 280 -29.20 -4.01 21.31
CA LYS A 280 -29.97 -3.77 22.53
C LYS A 280 -31.08 -4.80 22.64
N VAL A 281 -31.06 -5.61 23.68
CA VAL A 281 -32.17 -6.51 24.05
C VAL A 281 -32.88 -5.88 25.20
N ALA A 282 -34.17 -5.52 24.99
CA ALA A 282 -35.02 -4.92 26.01
C ALA A 282 -36.16 -5.83 26.36
N LEU A 283 -36.47 -5.98 27.64
CA LEU A 283 -37.69 -6.60 28.14
C LEU A 283 -38.78 -5.51 28.24
N LEU A 284 -39.87 -5.72 27.52
CA LEU A 284 -41.00 -4.79 27.50
C LEU A 284 -42.20 -5.43 28.20
N GLU A 285 -42.72 -4.78 29.22
CA GLU A 285 -44.02 -5.12 29.83
C GLU A 285 -44.97 -3.97 29.56
N ASN A 286 -46.15 -4.27 28.94
CA ASN A 286 -47.14 -3.28 28.52
C ASN A 286 -46.56 -2.11 27.70
N ASN A 287 -45.59 -2.40 26.81
CA ASN A 287 -44.80 -1.41 26.02
C ASN A 287 -43.91 -0.47 26.86
N VAL A 288 -43.66 -0.79 28.11
CA VAL A 288 -42.71 -0.09 28.98
C VAL A 288 -41.45 -0.95 29.10
N GLU A 289 -40.25 -0.34 28.94
CA GLU A 289 -38.98 -1.04 29.08
C GLU A 289 -38.68 -1.29 30.56
N GLU A 290 -38.74 -2.54 30.99
CA GLU A 290 -38.45 -2.96 32.39
C GLU A 290 -36.94 -3.21 32.59
N GLY A 291 -36.22 -3.49 31.51
CA GLY A 291 -34.77 -3.66 31.56
C GLY A 291 -34.19 -3.88 30.17
N SER A 292 -32.92 -3.48 29.98
CA SER A 292 -32.19 -3.72 28.72
C SER A 292 -30.75 -4.03 28.95
N ILE A 293 -30.21 -4.85 28.07
CA ILE A 293 -28.78 -5.17 27.98
C ILE A 293 -28.30 -4.73 26.62
N THR A 294 -27.23 -3.96 26.59
CA THR A 294 -26.57 -3.52 25.33
C THR A 294 -25.22 -4.21 25.21
N PHE A 295 -24.98 -4.86 24.11
CA PHE A 295 -23.73 -5.55 23.78
C PHE A 295 -22.95 -4.77 22.71
#